data_a1c74fd98e356017081e2acd6267b78a
#
_entry.id   a1c74fd98e356017081e2acd6267b78a
#
_cell.length_a   1.000
_cell.length_b   1.000
_cell.length_c   1.000
_cell.angle_alpha   90.00
_cell.angle_beta   90.00
_cell.angle_gamma   90.00
#
_symmetry.space_group_name_H-M   'P 1'
#
loop_
_entity.id
_entity.type
_entity.pdbx_description
1 polymer ?
#
loop_
_entity_poly.entity_id
_entity_poly.type
_entity_poly.pdbx_seq_one_letter_code
_entity_poly.pdbx_strand_id
1 'polypeptide(L)'
;MEVYEDDGPWMWVSFAPDTRLIVAFTIGPRKQYVADELLKLTDNCLSKNKPVFVTDGLDFYKIALLNHYGVQIEYPKSGKRGRPKKPKIVPSDDLKYAQVVKKRKGGKLQNVEKNVIFGEGIEQSAISTSLIERQNLTFRQDNNRVSRKTIGFSKIAKWLVNHMKLYCAHFNFCRGHRGLKYKDERGIQCKNTPARQAGLLRQNGI
;
A
#
# COMPACT_ATOMS: atom_id res chain seq x y z
N MET A 1 19.63 -8.11 -20.38
CA MET A 1 18.64 -9.06 -19.86
C MET A 1 18.70 -8.93 -18.35
N GLU A 2 17.77 -8.17 -17.75
CA GLU A 2 17.72 -8.04 -16.28
C GLU A 2 17.26 -9.39 -15.75
N VAL A 3 18.20 -10.12 -15.14
CA VAL A 3 17.93 -11.36 -14.44
C VAL A 3 17.19 -10.99 -13.17
N TYR A 4 15.93 -11.36 -13.06
CA TYR A 4 15.24 -11.29 -11.79
C TYR A 4 15.97 -12.25 -10.82
N GLU A 5 16.44 -11.71 -9.71
CA GLU A 5 16.93 -12.53 -8.60
C GLU A 5 15.86 -13.55 -8.18
N ASP A 6 16.23 -14.63 -7.52
CA ASP A 6 15.45 -15.85 -7.24
C ASP A 6 13.98 -15.67 -6.78
N ASP A 7 13.60 -14.50 -6.27
CA ASP A 7 12.24 -14.22 -5.77
C ASP A 7 11.24 -13.69 -6.83
N GLY A 8 11.69 -13.42 -8.06
CA GLY A 8 10.85 -12.85 -9.12
C GLY A 8 10.32 -11.44 -8.83
N PRO A 9 9.61 -10.82 -9.79
CA PRO A 9 9.05 -9.48 -9.62
C PRO A 9 7.77 -9.54 -8.79
N TRP A 10 7.78 -8.92 -7.62
CA TRP A 10 6.61 -8.68 -6.79
C TRP A 10 6.00 -7.33 -7.12
N MET A 11 4.68 -7.28 -7.20
CA MET A 11 3.94 -6.03 -7.29
C MET A 11 3.58 -5.54 -5.89
N TRP A 12 4.09 -4.40 -5.53
CA TRP A 12 3.82 -3.69 -4.28
C TRP A 12 2.81 -2.59 -4.55
N VAL A 13 1.79 -2.45 -3.72
CA VAL A 13 0.67 -1.55 -3.99
C VAL A 13 0.29 -0.77 -2.75
N SER A 14 0.08 0.53 -2.91
CA SER A 14 -0.58 1.40 -1.96
C SER A 14 -2.02 1.67 -2.43
N PHE A 15 -2.97 1.52 -1.53
CA PHE A 15 -4.39 1.50 -1.84
C PHE A 15 -5.20 2.26 -0.79
N ALA A 16 -6.07 3.17 -1.21
CA ALA A 16 -6.99 3.89 -0.35
C ALA A 16 -8.32 3.13 -0.25
N PRO A 17 -8.65 2.52 0.90
CA PRO A 17 -9.79 1.61 1.02
C PRO A 17 -11.14 2.31 0.83
N ASP A 18 -11.30 3.55 1.29
CA ASP A 18 -12.56 4.29 1.25
C ASP A 18 -12.96 4.70 -0.17
N THR A 19 -11.97 5.09 -0.96
CA THR A 19 -12.17 5.51 -2.36
C THR A 19 -11.89 4.40 -3.35
N ARG A 20 -11.32 3.26 -2.92
CA ARG A 20 -10.85 2.17 -3.80
C ARG A 20 -9.74 2.60 -4.76
N LEU A 21 -9.09 3.72 -4.50
CA LEU A 21 -8.04 4.27 -5.35
C LEU A 21 -6.74 3.48 -5.19
N ILE A 22 -6.14 3.09 -6.30
CA ILE A 22 -4.75 2.64 -6.35
C ILE A 22 -3.90 3.90 -6.29
N VAL A 23 -3.29 4.18 -5.13
CA VAL A 23 -2.53 5.41 -4.89
C VAL A 23 -1.17 5.35 -5.59
N ALA A 24 -0.44 4.26 -5.36
CA ALA A 24 0.87 4.04 -5.96
C ALA A 24 1.13 2.53 -6.12
N PHE A 25 2.06 2.19 -7.00
CA PHE A 25 2.61 0.85 -7.08
C PHE A 25 4.07 0.88 -7.53
N THR A 26 4.82 -0.14 -7.15
CA THR A 26 6.15 -0.44 -7.70
C THR A 26 6.29 -1.94 -7.96
N ILE A 27 7.24 -2.32 -8.79
CA ILE A 27 7.50 -3.71 -9.15
C ILE A 27 8.97 -4.00 -8.90
N GLY A 28 9.25 -4.98 -8.03
CA GLY A 28 10.61 -5.35 -7.68
C GLY A 28 10.67 -6.55 -6.76
N PRO A 29 11.87 -7.00 -6.38
CA PRO A 29 12.07 -8.12 -5.46
C PRO A 29 11.57 -7.78 -4.04
N ARG A 30 11.48 -8.78 -3.19
CA ARG A 30 11.13 -8.58 -1.77
C ARG A 30 12.33 -8.05 -0.96
N LYS A 31 12.68 -6.80 -1.21
CA LYS A 31 13.79 -6.10 -0.55
C LYS A 31 13.34 -4.76 0.03
N GLN A 32 14.09 -4.29 1.02
CA GLN A 32 13.78 -3.04 1.75
C GLN A 32 13.63 -1.84 0.83
N TYR A 33 14.54 -1.66 -0.13
CA TYR A 33 14.53 -0.50 -1.02
C TYR A 33 13.25 -0.36 -1.86
N VAL A 34 12.57 -1.49 -2.17
CA VAL A 34 11.30 -1.47 -2.91
C VAL A 34 10.15 -0.98 -2.02
N ALA A 35 10.17 -1.34 -0.72
CA ALA A 35 9.23 -0.80 0.25
C ALA A 35 9.44 0.71 0.46
N ASP A 36 10.70 1.16 0.54
CA ASP A 36 11.07 2.58 0.67
C ASP A 36 10.62 3.36 -0.58
N GLU A 37 10.80 2.80 -1.78
CA GLU A 37 10.30 3.39 -3.03
C GLU A 37 8.77 3.50 -3.07
N LEU A 38 8.05 2.42 -2.71
CA LEU A 38 6.60 2.45 -2.64
C LEU A 38 6.11 3.55 -1.70
N LEU A 39 6.73 3.67 -0.53
CA LEU A 39 6.34 4.67 0.44
C LEU A 39 6.59 6.09 -0.07
N LYS A 40 7.73 6.35 -0.70
CA LYS A 40 8.04 7.62 -1.36
C LYS A 40 7.03 7.99 -2.43
N LEU A 41 6.66 7.02 -3.30
CA LEU A 41 5.63 7.22 -4.32
C LEU A 41 4.26 7.50 -3.69
N THR A 42 3.93 6.83 -2.59
CA THR A 42 2.68 7.03 -1.86
C THR A 42 2.63 8.42 -1.25
N ASP A 43 3.70 8.84 -0.57
CA ASP A 43 3.81 10.14 0.08
C ASP A 43 3.64 11.31 -0.91
N ASN A 44 4.20 11.19 -2.09
CA ASN A 44 4.01 12.18 -3.18
C ASN A 44 2.54 12.38 -3.59
N CYS A 45 1.66 11.42 -3.26
CA CYS A 45 0.23 11.48 -3.56
C CYS A 45 -0.61 11.88 -2.33
N LEU A 46 -0.01 12.00 -1.16
CA LEU A 46 -0.72 12.35 0.07
C LEU A 46 -0.84 13.87 0.23
N SER A 47 -1.90 14.28 0.93
CA SER A 47 -2.02 15.64 1.46
C SER A 47 -1.12 15.81 2.70
N LYS A 48 -1.14 17.01 3.30
CA LYS A 48 -0.36 17.32 4.51
C LYS A 48 -0.61 16.38 5.69
N ASN A 49 -1.81 15.79 5.79
CA ASN A 49 -2.17 14.89 6.88
C ASN A 49 -1.82 13.44 6.52
N LYS A 50 -1.03 12.79 7.36
CA LYS A 50 -0.71 11.37 7.19
C LYS A 50 -1.93 10.50 7.48
N PRO A 51 -2.25 9.53 6.61
CA PRO A 51 -3.31 8.56 6.89
C PRO A 51 -2.84 7.52 7.94
N VAL A 52 -3.77 6.71 8.41
CA VAL A 52 -3.43 5.48 9.11
C VAL A 52 -2.91 4.47 8.08
N PHE A 53 -1.65 4.06 8.24
CA PHE A 53 -1.08 2.99 7.41
C PHE A 53 -1.44 1.63 7.99
N VAL A 54 -1.91 0.73 7.14
CA VAL A 54 -2.22 -0.66 7.52
C VAL A 54 -1.59 -1.61 6.52
N THR A 55 -0.79 -2.55 7.00
CA THR A 55 -0.12 -3.53 6.13
C THR A 55 -0.29 -4.96 6.65
N ASP A 56 0.18 -5.94 5.90
CA ASP A 56 0.43 -7.28 6.42
C ASP A 56 1.66 -7.28 7.37
N GLY A 57 2.01 -8.45 7.89
CA GLY A 57 3.13 -8.61 8.83
C GLY A 57 4.53 -8.53 8.21
N LEU A 58 4.70 -7.96 7.02
CA LEU A 58 6.01 -7.81 6.39
C LEU A 58 6.79 -6.65 7.02
N ASP A 59 7.93 -6.95 7.64
CA ASP A 59 8.73 -5.96 8.41
C ASP A 59 9.27 -4.81 7.57
N PHE A 60 9.44 -4.98 6.27
CA PHE A 60 9.94 -3.92 5.37
C PHE A 60 9.09 -2.65 5.43
N TYR A 61 7.78 -2.75 5.60
CA TYR A 61 6.90 -1.59 5.72
C TYR A 61 7.14 -0.80 7.00
N LYS A 62 7.37 -1.48 8.12
CA LYS A 62 7.70 -0.84 9.39
C LYS A 62 8.99 -0.03 9.29
N ILE A 63 10.02 -0.62 8.67
CA ILE A 63 11.32 0.02 8.46
C ILE A 63 11.19 1.19 7.49
N ALA A 64 10.47 1.02 6.38
CA ALA A 64 10.24 2.09 5.41
C ALA A 64 9.53 3.30 6.04
N LEU A 65 8.49 3.06 6.85
CA LEU A 65 7.76 4.12 7.56
C LEU A 65 8.67 4.88 8.54
N LEU A 66 9.54 4.17 9.27
CA LEU A 66 10.53 4.80 10.15
C LEU A 66 11.58 5.58 9.37
N ASN A 67 12.08 5.05 8.25
CA ASN A 67 13.06 5.73 7.42
C ASN A 67 12.52 7.03 6.82
N HIS A 68 11.23 7.05 6.49
CA HIS A 68 10.60 8.17 5.78
C HIS A 68 10.00 9.22 6.73
N TYR A 69 9.32 8.78 7.79
CA TYR A 69 8.60 9.64 8.74
C TYR A 69 9.19 9.65 10.16
N GLY A 70 10.28 8.92 10.38
CA GLY A 70 10.90 8.88 11.69
C GLY A 70 11.69 10.15 12.00
N VAL A 71 11.79 10.45 13.29
CA VAL A 71 12.58 11.52 13.84
C VAL A 71 13.84 10.94 14.48
N GLN A 72 15.00 11.47 14.12
CA GLN A 72 16.25 11.04 14.72
C GLN A 72 16.43 11.71 16.09
N ILE A 73 16.52 10.89 17.15
CA ILE A 73 16.86 11.36 18.48
C ILE A 73 18.37 11.20 18.69
N GLU A 74 19.05 12.30 18.93
CA GLU A 74 20.44 12.32 19.34
C GLU A 74 20.53 12.36 20.87
N TYR A 75 21.43 11.56 21.43
CA TYR A 75 21.66 11.53 22.86
C TYR A 75 22.90 12.37 23.19
N PRO A 76 22.80 13.38 24.07
CA PRO A 76 23.95 14.16 24.50
C PRO A 76 24.98 13.24 25.18
N LYS A 77 26.26 13.57 25.01
CA LYS A 77 27.35 12.86 25.68
C LYS A 77 27.16 12.96 27.19
N SER A 78 27.03 11.83 27.87
CA SER A 78 26.75 11.77 29.31
C SER A 78 27.94 12.16 30.21
N GLY A 79 29.13 12.43 29.64
CA GLY A 79 30.37 12.70 30.41
C GLY A 79 30.91 11.49 31.19
N LYS A 80 30.14 10.37 31.24
CA LYS A 80 30.55 9.15 31.94
C LYS A 80 31.41 8.27 31.03
N ARG A 81 32.34 7.50 31.64
CA ARG A 81 33.17 6.52 30.92
C ARG A 81 32.27 5.45 30.28
N GLY A 82 32.34 5.30 28.96
CA GLY A 82 31.54 4.31 28.20
C GLY A 82 31.30 4.75 26.77
N ARG A 83 30.81 3.81 25.92
CA ARG A 83 30.48 4.12 24.54
C ARG A 83 29.24 5.05 24.47
N PRO A 84 29.31 6.16 23.72
CA PRO A 84 28.15 7.04 23.52
C PRO A 84 26.96 6.26 22.96
N LYS A 85 25.73 6.59 23.39
CA LYS A 85 24.52 6.04 22.82
C LYS A 85 24.44 6.43 21.34
N LYS A 86 24.14 5.46 20.49
CA LYS A 86 23.90 5.73 19.05
C LYS A 86 22.58 6.49 18.87
N PRO A 87 22.51 7.40 17.89
CA PRO A 87 21.24 7.99 17.51
C PRO A 87 20.19 6.91 17.22
N LYS A 88 18.94 7.15 17.61
CA LYS A 88 17.82 6.23 17.39
C LYS A 88 16.74 6.93 16.58
N ILE A 89 16.23 6.25 15.54
CA ILE A 89 15.06 6.72 14.80
C ILE A 89 13.81 6.24 15.55
N VAL A 90 12.93 7.17 15.85
CA VAL A 90 11.62 6.90 16.47
C VAL A 90 10.50 7.39 15.56
N PRO A 91 9.28 6.83 15.62
CA PRO A 91 8.18 7.33 14.84
C PRO A 91 7.85 8.77 15.21
N SER A 92 7.44 9.60 14.24
CA SER A 92 6.88 10.93 14.53
C SER A 92 5.53 10.79 15.23
N ASP A 93 5.14 11.79 16.03
CA ASP A 93 3.93 11.74 16.87
C ASP A 93 2.64 11.56 16.06
N ASP A 94 2.62 12.05 14.82
CA ASP A 94 1.50 11.96 13.89
C ASP A 94 1.48 10.67 13.05
N LEU A 95 2.52 9.81 13.16
CA LEU A 95 2.59 8.57 12.41
C LEU A 95 1.72 7.48 13.07
N LYS A 96 0.68 7.04 12.37
CA LYS A 96 -0.21 5.96 12.77
C LYS A 96 -0.02 4.75 11.88
N TYR A 97 0.36 3.62 12.49
CA TYR A 97 0.63 2.39 11.74
C TYR A 97 0.18 1.13 12.50
N ALA A 98 -0.51 0.27 11.79
CA ALA A 98 -0.95 -1.02 12.30
C ALA A 98 -0.64 -2.17 11.31
N GLN A 99 -0.54 -3.37 11.83
CA GLN A 99 -0.33 -4.58 11.05
C GLN A 99 -1.45 -5.59 11.28
N VAL A 100 -1.80 -6.31 10.22
CA VAL A 100 -2.70 -7.48 10.26
C VAL A 100 -1.87 -8.73 10.00
N VAL A 101 -1.66 -9.52 11.05
CA VAL A 101 -0.89 -10.77 10.98
C VAL A 101 -1.85 -11.96 10.95
N LYS A 102 -1.79 -12.74 9.86
CA LYS A 102 -2.63 -13.94 9.68
C LYS A 102 -1.83 -15.20 10.01
N LYS A 103 -2.15 -15.84 11.13
CA LYS A 103 -1.55 -17.12 11.53
C LYS A 103 -2.28 -18.28 10.85
N ARG A 104 -1.53 -19.15 10.18
CA ARG A 104 -2.07 -20.33 9.49
C ARG A 104 -1.40 -21.61 10.01
N LYS A 105 -2.20 -22.69 10.14
CA LYS A 105 -1.70 -24.04 10.48
C LYS A 105 -2.33 -25.02 9.48
N GLY A 106 -1.50 -25.80 8.81
CA GLY A 106 -1.98 -26.73 7.78
C GLY A 106 -2.75 -26.06 6.62
N GLY A 107 -2.34 -24.84 6.22
CA GLY A 107 -3.03 -24.04 5.18
C GLY A 107 -4.32 -23.33 5.63
N LYS A 108 -4.89 -23.71 6.77
CA LYS A 108 -6.13 -23.10 7.33
C LYS A 108 -5.80 -21.88 8.17
N LEU A 109 -6.60 -20.82 8.04
CA LEU A 109 -6.52 -19.64 8.89
C LEU A 109 -6.92 -20.01 10.33
N GLN A 110 -6.02 -19.78 11.28
CA GLN A 110 -6.26 -20.05 12.71
C GLN A 110 -6.61 -18.77 13.46
N ASN A 111 -5.86 -17.71 13.20
CA ASN A 111 -6.04 -16.44 13.92
C ASN A 111 -5.68 -15.25 13.03
N VAL A 112 -6.29 -14.11 13.30
CA VAL A 112 -5.99 -12.81 12.68
C VAL A 112 -5.69 -11.84 13.82
N GLU A 113 -4.44 -11.45 13.94
CA GLU A 113 -3.97 -10.49 14.93
C GLU A 113 -3.88 -9.10 14.32
N LYS A 114 -4.45 -8.11 15.00
CA LYS A 114 -4.40 -6.71 14.63
C LYS A 114 -3.50 -5.99 15.62
N ASN A 115 -2.31 -5.60 15.20
CA ASN A 115 -1.30 -5.02 16.06
C ASN A 115 -1.10 -3.55 15.72
N VAL A 116 -1.35 -2.66 16.68
CA VAL A 116 -0.94 -1.25 16.55
C VAL A 116 0.56 -1.19 16.83
N ILE A 117 1.33 -0.68 15.87
CA ILE A 117 2.78 -0.61 15.93
C ILE A 117 3.25 0.80 16.31
N PHE A 118 2.64 1.84 15.73
CA PHE A 118 2.92 3.25 16.01
C PHE A 118 1.62 4.04 16.11
N GLY A 119 1.63 5.04 16.99
CA GLY A 119 0.52 5.96 17.21
C GLY A 119 -0.60 5.37 18.07
N GLU A 120 -1.44 6.26 18.58
CA GLU A 120 -2.58 5.93 19.43
C GLU A 120 -3.90 6.28 18.75
N GLY A 121 -5.02 5.77 19.30
CA GLY A 121 -6.36 6.12 18.82
C GLY A 121 -6.70 5.54 17.45
N ILE A 122 -6.10 4.41 17.02
CA ILE A 122 -6.48 3.69 15.81
C ILE A 122 -7.65 2.77 16.14
N GLU A 123 -8.80 3.01 15.48
CA GLU A 123 -9.96 2.15 15.63
C GLU A 123 -9.70 0.75 15.10
N GLN A 124 -10.09 -0.28 15.84
CA GLN A 124 -9.93 -1.69 15.44
C GLN A 124 -10.66 -2.03 14.14
N SER A 125 -11.75 -1.33 13.84
CA SER A 125 -12.50 -1.43 12.58
C SER A 125 -11.67 -0.99 11.36
N ALA A 126 -10.86 0.05 11.52
CA ALA A 126 -9.99 0.58 10.47
C ALA A 126 -8.79 -0.34 10.15
N ILE A 127 -8.40 -1.22 11.09
CA ILE A 127 -7.28 -2.14 10.90
C ILE A 127 -7.76 -3.36 10.09
N SER A 128 -7.63 -3.28 8.75
CA SER A 128 -8.03 -4.36 7.85
C SER A 128 -7.21 -4.35 6.55
N THR A 129 -6.82 -5.53 6.09
CA THR A 129 -6.17 -5.76 4.78
C THR A 129 -7.12 -6.40 3.76
N SER A 130 -8.40 -6.59 4.11
CA SER A 130 -9.35 -7.35 3.26
C SER A 130 -9.55 -6.72 1.88
N LEU A 131 -9.58 -5.38 1.82
CA LEU A 131 -9.82 -4.65 0.58
C LEU A 131 -8.62 -4.66 -0.37
N ILE A 132 -7.40 -4.50 0.16
CA ILE A 132 -6.19 -4.63 -0.66
C ILE A 132 -5.98 -6.09 -1.10
N GLU A 133 -6.31 -7.08 -0.27
CA GLU A 133 -6.25 -8.48 -0.67
C GLU A 133 -7.25 -8.79 -1.80
N ARG A 134 -8.46 -8.23 -1.71
CA ARG A 134 -9.44 -8.30 -2.80
C ARG A 134 -8.94 -7.62 -4.06
N GLN A 135 -8.30 -6.45 -3.93
CA GLN A 135 -7.70 -5.74 -5.06
C GLN A 135 -6.57 -6.55 -5.69
N ASN A 136 -5.72 -7.18 -4.90
CA ASN A 136 -4.68 -8.09 -5.38
C ASN A 136 -5.23 -9.29 -6.16
N LEU A 137 -6.41 -9.80 -5.77
CA LEU A 137 -7.11 -10.82 -6.53
C LEU A 137 -7.61 -10.26 -7.87
N THR A 138 -8.18 -9.06 -7.87
CA THR A 138 -8.65 -8.37 -9.08
C THR A 138 -7.52 -8.14 -10.08
N PHE A 139 -6.33 -7.71 -9.61
CA PHE A 139 -5.15 -7.59 -10.48
C PHE A 139 -4.83 -8.90 -11.21
N ARG A 140 -4.88 -10.03 -10.50
CA ARG A 140 -4.57 -11.35 -11.07
C ARG A 140 -5.66 -11.85 -12.02
N GLN A 141 -6.92 -11.50 -11.77
CA GLN A 141 -8.04 -11.86 -12.64
C GLN A 141 -8.05 -11.04 -13.93
N ASP A 142 -7.75 -9.75 -13.82
CA ASP A 142 -7.78 -8.84 -14.95
C ASP A 142 -6.50 -8.91 -15.83
N ASN A 143 -5.37 -9.36 -15.24
CA ASN A 143 -4.07 -9.36 -15.92
C ASN A 143 -3.37 -10.71 -15.82
N ASN A 144 -3.34 -11.43 -16.92
CA ASN A 144 -2.65 -12.70 -17.00
C ASN A 144 -1.16 -12.61 -16.65
N ARG A 145 -0.51 -11.47 -16.93
CA ARG A 145 0.92 -11.23 -16.66
C ARG A 145 1.30 -11.20 -15.18
N VAL A 146 0.34 -10.92 -14.28
CA VAL A 146 0.53 -10.93 -12.82
C VAL A 146 -0.20 -12.09 -12.14
N SER A 147 -0.81 -12.98 -12.92
CA SER A 147 -1.45 -14.19 -12.42
C SER A 147 -0.41 -15.18 -11.90
N ARG A 148 -0.77 -15.94 -10.86
CA ARG A 148 0.09 -17.02 -10.36
C ARG A 148 0.15 -18.16 -11.35
N LYS A 149 1.35 -18.77 -11.50
CA LYS A 149 1.58 -19.95 -12.36
C LYS A 149 1.11 -19.74 -13.82
N THR A 150 1.28 -18.53 -14.35
CA THR A 150 0.95 -18.23 -15.75
C THR A 150 2.15 -18.46 -16.66
N ILE A 151 1.91 -18.94 -17.88
CA ILE A 151 2.90 -18.95 -18.98
C ILE A 151 2.97 -17.58 -19.68
N GLY A 152 1.99 -16.71 -19.42
CA GLY A 152 1.88 -15.37 -20.02
C GLY A 152 2.64 -14.26 -19.26
N PHE A 153 3.68 -14.62 -18.50
CA PHE A 153 4.48 -13.63 -17.76
C PHE A 153 5.26 -12.68 -18.68
N SER A 154 5.55 -11.49 -18.17
CA SER A 154 6.37 -10.51 -18.90
C SER A 154 7.84 -10.87 -18.84
N LYS A 155 8.47 -11.08 -20.00
CA LYS A 155 9.93 -11.34 -20.11
C LYS A 155 10.77 -10.11 -19.79
N ILE A 156 10.21 -8.91 -19.93
CA ILE A 156 10.88 -7.63 -19.72
C ILE A 156 10.09 -6.81 -18.69
N ALA A 157 10.77 -6.44 -17.58
CA ALA A 157 10.17 -5.68 -16.48
C ALA A 157 9.53 -4.38 -16.92
N LYS A 158 10.18 -3.62 -17.78
CA LYS A 158 9.69 -2.34 -18.34
C LYS A 158 8.29 -2.48 -18.94
N TRP A 159 8.05 -3.55 -19.70
CA TRP A 159 6.72 -3.78 -20.30
C TRP A 159 5.66 -4.11 -19.27
N LEU A 160 6.02 -4.84 -18.21
CA LEU A 160 5.11 -5.10 -17.11
C LEU A 160 4.74 -3.79 -16.39
N VAL A 161 5.73 -2.97 -16.06
CA VAL A 161 5.50 -1.66 -15.42
C VAL A 161 4.59 -0.78 -16.27
N ASN A 162 4.84 -0.65 -17.57
CA ASN A 162 4.02 0.16 -18.47
C ASN A 162 2.58 -0.38 -18.58
N HIS A 163 2.43 -1.70 -18.67
CA HIS A 163 1.11 -2.33 -18.66
C HIS A 163 0.34 -2.03 -17.37
N MET A 164 1.02 -2.14 -16.22
CA MET A 164 0.39 -1.85 -14.94
C MET A 164 0.07 -0.37 -14.74
N LYS A 165 0.88 0.54 -15.27
CA LYS A 165 0.55 1.99 -15.31
C LYS A 165 -0.76 2.24 -16.04
N LEU A 166 -0.90 1.67 -17.24
CA LEU A 166 -2.12 1.80 -18.03
C LEU A 166 -3.33 1.16 -17.32
N TYR A 167 -3.15 -0.02 -16.75
CA TYR A 167 -4.19 -0.70 -15.98
C TYR A 167 -4.65 0.14 -14.78
N CYS A 168 -3.72 0.68 -13.97
CA CYS A 168 -4.06 1.51 -12.82
C CYS A 168 -4.77 2.80 -13.23
N ALA A 169 -4.35 3.43 -14.34
CA ALA A 169 -5.04 4.59 -14.89
C ALA A 169 -6.48 4.24 -15.30
N HIS A 170 -6.68 3.17 -16.08
CA HIS A 170 -8.00 2.71 -16.46
C HIS A 170 -8.86 2.34 -15.24
N PHE A 171 -8.31 1.61 -14.26
CA PHE A 171 -9.01 1.23 -13.03
C PHE A 171 -9.46 2.46 -12.25
N ASN A 172 -8.57 3.42 -12.05
CA ASN A 172 -8.87 4.61 -11.24
C ASN A 172 -9.83 5.58 -11.94
N PHE A 173 -9.67 5.81 -13.24
CA PHE A 173 -10.35 6.91 -13.95
C PHE A 173 -11.53 6.45 -14.82
N CYS A 174 -11.50 5.23 -15.35
CA CYS A 174 -12.49 4.78 -16.33
C CYS A 174 -13.43 3.70 -15.78
N ARG A 175 -12.95 2.82 -14.91
CA ARG A 175 -13.71 1.67 -14.45
C ARG A 175 -14.68 2.04 -13.34
N GLY A 176 -16.00 1.94 -13.60
CA GLY A 176 -17.02 2.08 -12.55
C GLY A 176 -16.99 0.92 -11.54
N HIS A 177 -16.92 1.22 -10.26
CA HIS A 177 -16.78 0.23 -9.19
C HIS A 177 -18.11 -0.08 -8.50
N ARG A 178 -18.46 -1.36 -8.33
CA ARG A 178 -19.73 -1.77 -7.70
C ARG A 178 -19.88 -1.31 -6.25
N GLY A 179 -18.77 -1.17 -5.52
CA GLY A 179 -18.74 -0.68 -4.13
C GLY A 179 -18.79 0.85 -4.00
N LEU A 180 -18.72 1.59 -5.12
CA LEU A 180 -18.76 3.04 -5.16
C LEU A 180 -19.99 3.48 -5.96
N LYS A 181 -21.16 3.44 -5.31
CA LYS A 181 -22.42 3.80 -5.94
C LYS A 181 -22.85 5.19 -5.48
N TYR A 182 -23.42 5.98 -6.39
CA TYR A 182 -24.08 7.25 -6.09
C TYR A 182 -25.40 7.33 -6.84
N LYS A 183 -26.27 8.23 -6.41
CA LYS A 183 -27.48 8.56 -7.16
C LYS A 183 -27.22 9.84 -7.96
N ASP A 184 -27.58 9.83 -9.25
CA ASP A 184 -27.51 11.02 -10.06
C ASP A 184 -28.68 12.00 -9.72
N GLU A 185 -28.74 13.14 -10.41
CA GLU A 185 -29.79 14.15 -10.22
C GLU A 185 -31.21 13.62 -10.52
N ARG A 186 -31.31 12.53 -11.27
CA ARG A 186 -32.59 11.85 -11.61
C ARG A 186 -32.91 10.72 -10.62
N GLY A 187 -32.09 10.52 -9.59
CA GLY A 187 -32.25 9.46 -8.60
C GLY A 187 -31.82 8.05 -9.11
N ILE A 188 -31.20 7.97 -10.30
CA ILE A 188 -30.73 6.72 -10.88
C ILE A 188 -29.43 6.29 -10.21
N GLN A 189 -29.34 5.02 -9.82
CA GLN A 189 -28.13 4.49 -9.19
C GLN A 189 -27.02 4.26 -10.22
N CYS A 190 -25.97 5.06 -10.12
CA CYS A 190 -24.78 5.01 -10.97
C CYS A 190 -23.58 4.41 -10.24
N LYS A 191 -22.62 3.85 -11.00
CA LYS A 191 -21.33 3.41 -10.48
C LYS A 191 -20.34 4.57 -10.55
N ASN A 192 -19.61 4.80 -9.48
CA ASN A 192 -18.53 5.79 -9.44
C ASN A 192 -17.18 5.17 -9.78
N THR A 193 -16.25 5.98 -10.28
CA THR A 193 -14.85 5.57 -10.41
C THR A 193 -14.08 5.92 -9.13
N PRO A 194 -12.98 5.20 -8.80
CA PRO A 194 -12.14 5.55 -7.67
C PRO A 194 -11.64 6.99 -7.67
N ALA A 195 -11.21 7.51 -8.81
CA ALA A 195 -10.71 8.88 -8.93
C ALA A 195 -11.81 9.93 -8.67
N ARG A 196 -13.04 9.70 -9.15
CA ARG A 196 -14.17 10.57 -8.85
C ARG A 196 -14.54 10.51 -7.37
N GLN A 197 -14.54 9.31 -6.78
CA GLN A 197 -14.78 9.11 -5.35
C GLN A 197 -13.72 9.81 -4.47
N ALA A 198 -12.48 9.88 -4.94
CA ALA A 198 -11.39 10.59 -4.28
C ALA A 198 -11.39 12.11 -4.53
N GLY A 199 -12.33 12.64 -5.29
CA GLY A 199 -12.40 14.07 -5.61
C GLY A 199 -11.36 14.54 -6.65
N LEU A 200 -10.67 13.63 -7.33
CA LEU A 200 -9.68 13.96 -8.36
C LEU A 200 -10.32 14.37 -9.69
N LEU A 201 -11.59 14.07 -9.86
CA LEU A 201 -12.39 14.48 -11.02
C LEU A 201 -13.59 15.29 -10.54
N ARG A 202 -13.93 16.36 -11.26
CA ARG A 202 -15.14 17.15 -11.01
C ARG A 202 -16.38 16.26 -11.23
N GLN A 203 -17.41 16.47 -10.42
CA GLN A 203 -18.67 15.73 -10.55
C GLN A 203 -19.47 16.12 -11.80
N ASN A 204 -19.14 17.26 -12.43
CA ASN A 204 -19.86 17.76 -13.57
C ASN A 204 -19.44 17.02 -14.85
N GLY A 205 -20.42 16.38 -15.43
CA GLY A 205 -20.44 15.49 -16.53
C GLY A 205 -19.64 15.86 -17.77
N ILE A 206 -19.33 14.81 -18.49
CA ILE A 206 -19.48 14.85 -19.93
C ILE A 206 -20.93 14.50 -20.24
#